data_32900c41f7bfb6fd268e498e23bb8e2a
#
_entry.id   32900c41f7bfb6fd268e498e23bb8e2a
#
_cell.length_a   1.000
_cell.length_b   1.000
_cell.length_c   1.000
_cell.angle_alpha   90.00
_cell.angle_beta   90.00
_cell.angle_gamma   90.00
#
_symmetry.space_group_name_H-M   'P 1'
#
loop_
_entity.id
_entity.type
_entity.pdbx_description
1 polymer ?
#
loop_
_entity_poly.entity_id
_entity_poly.type
_entity_poly.pdbx_seq_one_letter_code
_entity_poly.pdbx_strand_id
1 'polypeptide(L)'
;MKRRIWTISVGLAAFAALIAVPAAMAAYTSPKLEITQTTAGVVIKASLSPDDDPTARVAILSPAGTQVTTTQAPGTVLGPVRAVVKALNLAGADLPLEGQLVVAAPGQVPAATQTACIGTVTPLATWAMVLTAAGQTLTVPTYLLPTTGATAPVGAGLVVICLPPPDVPAGTPGRATFGAKVYSAELAINGVFSRVSTGAWVATWVPYTPGAGTANASGVVASPAGLAAGSVSLAARRVRAGATLTGAVTQGGQPRAGATVTIFGGPRAGSVKRLGRVRTATNGRFTFRARTGTFFRADVVAAGGAAPAVCTQIQPIIGGVPCVNPTVNGFAAKSRVIRKR
;
A
#
# COMPACT_ATOMS: atom_id res chain seq x y z
N MET A 1 64.35 -50.93 -44.23
CA MET A 1 63.27 -51.11 -43.30
C MET A 1 63.04 -49.79 -42.59
N LYS A 2 61.91 -49.02 -42.93
CA LYS A 2 61.59 -47.71 -42.36
C LYS A 2 60.46 -47.94 -41.39
N ARG A 3 60.66 -47.78 -40.05
CA ARG A 3 59.63 -47.75 -39.02
C ARG A 3 59.04 -46.35 -38.92
N ARG A 4 57.78 -46.17 -39.24
CA ARG A 4 57.00 -44.97 -38.97
C ARG A 4 56.51 -45.03 -37.55
N ILE A 5 56.90 -44.03 -36.77
CA ILE A 5 56.34 -43.77 -35.40
C ILE A 5 55.09 -42.88 -35.57
N TRP A 6 53.97 -43.38 -35.16
CA TRP A 6 52.70 -42.62 -35.05
C TRP A 6 52.66 -42.00 -33.68
N THR A 7 52.69 -40.69 -33.62
CA THR A 7 52.40 -39.89 -32.40
C THR A 7 50.93 -39.61 -32.37
N ILE A 8 50.22 -40.18 -31.38
CA ILE A 8 48.80 -39.90 -31.06
C ILE A 8 48.79 -38.71 -30.13
N SER A 9 48.33 -37.57 -30.64
CA SER A 9 48.04 -36.39 -29.82
C SER A 9 46.64 -36.51 -29.19
N VAL A 10 46.61 -36.78 -27.89
CA VAL A 10 45.36 -36.74 -27.11
C VAL A 10 45.07 -35.26 -26.76
N GLY A 11 44.15 -34.64 -27.49
CA GLY A 11 43.63 -33.33 -27.17
C GLY A 11 42.67 -33.40 -25.96
N LEU A 12 43.12 -32.84 -24.85
CA LEU A 12 42.29 -32.66 -23.66
C LEU A 12 41.35 -31.46 -23.87
N ALA A 13 40.12 -31.71 -24.33
CA ALA A 13 39.07 -30.70 -24.38
C ALA A 13 38.52 -30.51 -22.97
N ALA A 14 38.96 -29.49 -22.28
CA ALA A 14 38.37 -29.04 -21.01
C ALA A 14 37.02 -28.36 -21.33
N PHE A 15 35.93 -29.11 -21.16
CA PHE A 15 34.57 -28.56 -21.12
C PHE A 15 34.40 -27.79 -19.80
N ALA A 16 34.60 -26.47 -19.84
CA ALA A 16 34.15 -25.59 -18.78
C ALA A 16 32.61 -25.53 -18.85
N ALA A 17 31.93 -26.38 -18.08
CA ALA A 17 30.50 -26.26 -17.85
C ALA A 17 30.30 -24.96 -17.06
N LEU A 18 29.93 -23.87 -17.72
CA LEU A 18 29.33 -22.71 -17.10
C LEU A 18 27.99 -23.17 -16.51
N ILE A 19 28.00 -23.49 -15.23
CA ILE A 19 26.79 -23.64 -14.43
C ILE A 19 26.22 -22.22 -14.35
N ALA A 20 25.32 -21.87 -15.26
CA ALA A 20 24.44 -20.73 -15.12
C ALA A 20 23.57 -21.02 -13.89
N VAL A 21 24.00 -20.53 -12.73
CA VAL A 21 23.14 -20.49 -11.55
C VAL A 21 21.96 -19.61 -11.96
N PRO A 22 20.73 -20.13 -12.07
CA PRO A 22 19.59 -19.28 -12.31
C PRO A 22 19.57 -18.29 -11.16
N ALA A 23 19.70 -16.98 -11.45
CA ALA A 23 19.42 -15.97 -10.47
C ALA A 23 18.00 -16.26 -9.98
N ALA A 24 17.88 -16.71 -8.72
CA ALA A 24 16.59 -16.94 -8.10
C ALA A 24 15.85 -15.58 -8.15
N MET A 25 14.91 -15.48 -9.08
CA MET A 25 14.07 -14.30 -9.21
C MET A 25 13.20 -14.31 -7.95
N ALA A 26 13.28 -13.26 -7.17
CA ALA A 26 12.41 -13.10 -6.00
C ALA A 26 10.97 -13.24 -6.44
N ALA A 27 10.27 -14.21 -5.87
CA ALA A 27 8.92 -14.51 -6.25
C ALA A 27 7.95 -13.85 -5.25
N TYR A 28 7.45 -12.68 -5.58
CA TYR A 28 6.23 -12.19 -4.97
C TYR A 28 5.03 -12.77 -5.69
N THR A 29 4.19 -13.48 -4.96
CA THR A 29 3.00 -14.12 -5.54
C THR A 29 1.93 -13.07 -5.82
N SER A 30 1.67 -12.18 -4.89
CA SER A 30 0.60 -11.17 -5.02
C SER A 30 0.64 -10.14 -3.88
N PRO A 31 1.63 -9.24 -3.85
CA PRO A 31 1.67 -8.20 -2.82
C PRO A 31 0.45 -7.28 -2.97
N LYS A 32 -0.23 -7.04 -1.85
CA LYS A 32 -1.45 -6.23 -1.79
C LYS A 32 -1.22 -5.00 -0.95
N LEU A 33 -1.75 -3.89 -1.42
CA LEU A 33 -1.83 -2.63 -0.69
C LEU A 33 -3.29 -2.21 -0.63
N GLU A 34 -3.77 -1.84 0.56
CA GLU A 34 -5.08 -1.23 0.75
C GLU A 34 -4.90 0.09 1.49
N ILE A 35 -5.60 1.12 1.03
CA ILE A 35 -5.58 2.44 1.66
C ILE A 35 -6.99 2.80 2.07
N THR A 36 -7.16 3.16 3.34
CA THR A 36 -8.41 3.71 3.86
C THR A 36 -8.17 5.11 4.37
N GLN A 37 -8.93 6.08 3.87
CA GLN A 37 -8.91 7.42 4.44
C GLN A 37 -9.86 7.48 5.64
N THR A 38 -9.39 8.10 6.70
CA THR A 38 -10.16 8.44 7.90
C THR A 38 -10.26 9.95 8.06
N THR A 39 -11.00 10.42 9.05
CA THR A 39 -11.03 11.85 9.41
C THR A 39 -9.70 12.34 9.99
N ALA A 40 -8.90 11.45 10.55
CA ALA A 40 -7.60 11.78 11.16
C ALA A 40 -6.44 11.71 10.15
N GLY A 41 -6.55 10.90 9.09
CA GLY A 41 -5.47 10.69 8.13
C GLY A 41 -5.71 9.47 7.26
N VAL A 42 -4.70 8.65 7.05
CA VAL A 42 -4.78 7.43 6.24
C VAL A 42 -4.39 6.20 7.04
N VAL A 43 -5.02 5.08 6.74
CA VAL A 43 -4.61 3.75 7.20
C VAL A 43 -4.13 2.97 5.99
N ILE A 44 -2.90 2.50 6.07
CA ILE A 44 -2.23 1.71 5.05
C ILE A 44 -2.21 0.26 5.52
N LYS A 45 -2.74 -0.66 4.73
CA LYS A 45 -2.60 -2.11 4.95
C LYS A 45 -1.75 -2.71 3.84
N ALA A 46 -0.77 -3.47 4.24
CA ALA A 46 0.15 -4.17 3.36
C ALA A 46 0.10 -5.67 3.66
N SER A 47 -0.01 -6.51 2.66
CA SER A 47 0.02 -7.97 2.84
C SER A 47 0.74 -8.67 1.70
N LEU A 48 1.45 -9.72 2.05
CA LEU A 48 2.26 -10.59 1.20
C LEU A 48 1.87 -12.04 1.49
N SER A 49 2.24 -12.95 0.62
CA SER A 49 2.21 -14.37 0.99
C SER A 49 3.30 -14.64 2.05
N PRO A 50 3.02 -15.46 3.08
CA PRO A 50 4.06 -15.89 4.01
C PRO A 50 5.23 -16.62 3.34
N ASP A 51 5.01 -17.19 2.16
CA ASP A 51 6.00 -17.94 1.38
C ASP A 51 6.79 -17.07 0.41
N ASP A 52 6.36 -15.81 0.16
CA ASP A 52 7.11 -14.86 -0.68
C ASP A 52 8.50 -14.58 -0.10
N ASP A 53 9.42 -14.09 -0.93
CA ASP A 53 10.75 -13.67 -0.46
C ASP A 53 10.65 -12.53 0.57
N PRO A 54 11.62 -12.44 1.50
CA PRO A 54 11.64 -11.36 2.49
C PRO A 54 11.70 -9.99 1.82
N THR A 55 10.92 -9.05 2.30
CA THR A 55 10.92 -7.67 1.81
C THR A 55 12.04 -6.86 2.42
N ALA A 56 12.88 -6.26 1.59
CA ALA A 56 13.92 -5.32 1.99
C ALA A 56 13.37 -3.91 2.16
N ARG A 57 12.49 -3.49 1.24
CA ARG A 57 11.94 -2.14 1.23
C ARG A 57 10.55 -2.09 0.60
N VAL A 58 9.70 -1.28 1.21
CA VAL A 58 8.42 -0.88 0.64
C VAL A 58 8.44 0.63 0.45
N ALA A 59 8.09 1.09 -0.73
CA ALA A 59 7.92 2.51 -1.02
C ALA A 59 6.50 2.76 -1.52
N ILE A 60 5.77 3.65 -0.84
CA ILE A 60 4.35 3.89 -1.05
C ILE A 60 4.15 5.32 -1.51
N LEU A 61 3.81 5.50 -2.77
CA LEU A 61 3.55 6.79 -3.40
C LEU A 61 2.11 7.20 -3.18
N SER A 62 1.88 8.36 -2.55
CA SER A 62 0.56 8.97 -2.46
C SER A 62 0.18 9.64 -3.79
N PRO A 63 -1.11 9.70 -4.18
CA PRO A 63 -1.51 10.28 -5.44
C PRO A 63 -1.26 11.80 -5.50
N ALA A 64 -1.01 12.32 -6.70
CA ALA A 64 -0.86 13.76 -6.93
C ALA A 64 -2.08 14.53 -6.43
N GLY A 65 -1.85 15.73 -5.88
CA GLY A 65 -2.90 16.57 -5.29
C GLY A 65 -3.27 16.21 -3.86
N THR A 66 -2.69 15.15 -3.27
CA THR A 66 -2.73 14.92 -1.83
C THR A 66 -1.92 15.99 -1.12
N GLN A 67 -2.47 16.59 -0.06
CA GLN A 67 -1.71 17.52 0.76
C GLN A 67 -0.89 16.74 1.80
N VAL A 68 0.39 17.10 1.91
CA VAL A 68 1.34 16.49 2.84
C VAL A 68 1.77 17.57 3.85
N THR A 69 1.66 17.25 5.14
CA THR A 69 2.03 18.13 6.25
C THR A 69 3.08 17.42 7.11
N THR A 70 4.19 18.11 7.42
CA THR A 70 5.33 17.57 8.17
C THR A 70 5.76 18.45 9.34
N THR A 71 4.80 19.19 9.91
CA THR A 71 5.05 20.17 11.00
C THR A 71 4.95 19.55 12.40
N GLN A 72 4.75 18.23 12.49
CA GLN A 72 4.62 17.55 13.78
C GLN A 72 5.95 17.53 14.53
N ALA A 73 5.90 17.86 15.81
CA ALA A 73 7.09 17.88 16.66
C ALA A 73 7.65 16.45 16.89
N PRO A 74 8.97 16.30 17.10
CA PRO A 74 9.56 15.04 17.52
C PRO A 74 8.84 14.46 18.75
N GLY A 75 8.65 13.13 18.77
CA GLY A 75 7.88 12.41 19.78
C GLY A 75 6.37 12.39 19.55
N THR A 76 5.84 13.12 18.57
CA THR A 76 4.41 13.08 18.23
C THR A 76 4.03 11.67 17.72
N VAL A 77 3.02 11.06 18.32
CA VAL A 77 2.44 9.80 17.85
C VAL A 77 1.54 10.08 16.66
N LEU A 78 1.87 9.50 15.52
CA LEU A 78 1.08 9.62 14.29
C LEU A 78 -0.03 8.59 14.22
N GLY A 79 0.12 7.44 14.85
CA GLY A 79 -0.92 6.42 14.90
C GLY A 79 -0.44 5.03 15.30
N PRO A 80 -1.37 4.08 15.48
CA PRO A 80 -1.03 2.70 15.80
C PRO A 80 -0.41 1.99 14.60
N VAL A 81 0.45 1.01 14.91
CA VAL A 81 1.04 0.07 13.96
C VAL A 81 0.77 -1.34 14.46
N ARG A 82 0.33 -2.22 13.57
CA ARG A 82 0.21 -3.65 13.79
C ARG A 82 0.87 -4.39 12.65
N ALA A 83 1.58 -5.47 12.97
CA ALA A 83 2.16 -6.32 11.94
C ALA A 83 2.10 -7.78 12.40
N VAL A 84 2.18 -8.70 11.45
CA VAL A 84 2.40 -10.11 11.70
C VAL A 84 3.63 -10.54 10.91
N VAL A 85 4.52 -11.22 11.61
CA VAL A 85 5.77 -11.72 11.03
C VAL A 85 5.89 -13.22 11.19
N LYS A 86 6.57 -13.89 10.27
CA LYS A 86 7.12 -15.23 10.47
C LYS A 86 8.43 -15.11 11.21
N ALA A 87 8.51 -15.67 12.40
CA ALA A 87 9.74 -15.70 13.21
C ALA A 87 10.56 -16.95 12.81
N LEU A 88 11.50 -16.79 11.89
CA LEU A 88 12.27 -17.93 11.33
C LEU A 88 13.07 -18.68 12.41
N ASN A 89 13.52 -18.00 13.45
CA ASN A 89 14.21 -18.62 14.58
C ASN A 89 13.28 -19.36 15.56
N LEU A 90 11.96 -19.21 15.38
CA LEU A 90 10.94 -19.86 16.19
C LEU A 90 10.12 -20.84 15.32
N ALA A 91 10.80 -21.62 14.49
CA ALA A 91 10.21 -22.56 13.55
C ALA A 91 9.15 -21.95 12.60
N GLY A 92 9.30 -20.66 12.25
CA GLY A 92 8.36 -19.97 11.37
C GLY A 92 7.01 -19.65 12.02
N ALA A 93 6.94 -19.63 13.35
CA ALA A 93 5.71 -19.26 14.05
C ALA A 93 5.28 -17.83 13.73
N ASP A 94 3.98 -17.59 13.69
CA ASP A 94 3.41 -16.26 13.57
C ASP A 94 3.61 -15.47 14.88
N LEU A 95 4.21 -14.30 14.76
CA LEU A 95 4.44 -13.42 15.89
C LEU A 95 3.75 -12.07 15.60
N PRO A 96 2.70 -11.72 16.37
CA PRO A 96 2.08 -10.41 16.27
C PRO A 96 2.99 -9.34 16.87
N LEU A 97 3.08 -8.21 16.18
CA LEU A 97 3.77 -7.00 16.60
C LEU A 97 2.74 -5.89 16.76
N GLU A 98 2.78 -5.18 17.85
CA GLU A 98 1.94 -4.00 18.10
C GLU A 98 2.80 -2.83 18.56
N GLY A 99 2.39 -1.61 18.17
CA GLY A 99 3.10 -0.42 18.56
C GLY A 99 2.56 0.85 17.93
N GLN A 100 3.45 1.81 17.74
CA GLN A 100 3.09 3.15 17.28
C GLN A 100 4.09 3.66 16.25
N LEU A 101 3.59 4.49 15.33
CA LEU A 101 4.40 5.34 14.47
C LEU A 101 4.61 6.68 15.17
N VAL A 102 5.86 7.05 15.37
CA VAL A 102 6.25 8.26 16.11
C VAL A 102 7.17 9.12 15.26
N VAL A 103 7.03 10.44 15.34
CA VAL A 103 7.99 11.36 14.71
C VAL A 103 9.34 11.21 15.41
N ALA A 104 10.37 10.83 14.67
CA ALA A 104 11.69 10.58 15.22
C ALA A 104 12.35 11.87 15.70
N ALA A 105 13.02 11.80 16.84
CA ALA A 105 13.88 12.89 17.28
C ALA A 105 15.14 12.96 16.40
N PRO A 106 15.77 14.13 16.26
CA PRO A 106 17.04 14.26 15.57
C PRO A 106 18.09 13.28 16.15
N GLY A 107 18.73 12.49 15.28
CA GLY A 107 19.73 11.48 15.67
C GLY A 107 19.17 10.16 16.21
N GLN A 108 17.86 10.04 16.41
CA GLN A 108 17.24 8.77 16.85
C GLN A 108 17.42 7.65 15.81
N VAL A 109 17.41 7.99 14.53
CA VAL A 109 17.75 7.05 13.46
C VAL A 109 19.18 7.34 13.01
N PRO A 110 20.11 6.36 13.11
CA PRO A 110 21.50 6.54 12.70
C PRO A 110 21.61 6.93 11.22
N ALA A 111 22.52 7.86 10.92
CA ALA A 111 22.75 8.32 9.52
C ALA A 111 23.11 7.18 8.57
N ALA A 112 23.88 6.19 9.04
CA ALA A 112 24.22 5.00 8.25
C ALA A 112 22.97 4.20 7.86
N THR A 113 22.02 4.03 8.79
CA THR A 113 20.73 3.36 8.54
C THR A 113 19.90 4.13 7.53
N GLN A 114 19.85 5.46 7.65
CA GLN A 114 19.16 6.31 6.69
C GLN A 114 19.81 6.18 5.30
N THR A 115 21.12 6.31 5.21
CA THR A 115 21.85 6.21 3.93
C THR A 115 21.65 4.83 3.28
N ALA A 116 21.68 3.77 4.06
CA ALA A 116 21.43 2.42 3.53
C ALA A 116 19.99 2.25 2.99
N CYS A 117 19.03 2.97 3.57
CA CYS A 117 17.62 2.89 3.17
C CYS A 117 17.25 3.80 1.99
N ILE A 118 17.60 5.07 2.07
CA ILE A 118 17.14 6.11 1.14
C ILE A 118 18.28 6.85 0.42
N GLY A 119 19.55 6.39 0.59
CA GLY A 119 20.72 7.02 0.01
C GLY A 119 20.97 8.42 0.54
N THR A 120 21.26 9.34 -0.38
CA THR A 120 21.55 10.74 -0.07
C THR A 120 20.31 11.64 -0.10
N VAL A 121 19.11 11.06 -0.30
CA VAL A 121 17.87 11.85 -0.35
C VAL A 121 17.56 12.41 1.04
N THR A 122 17.33 13.71 1.11
CA THR A 122 16.87 14.36 2.34
C THR A 122 15.37 14.11 2.54
N PRO A 123 14.95 13.42 3.61
CA PRO A 123 13.55 13.17 3.86
C PRO A 123 12.83 14.46 4.29
N LEU A 124 11.54 14.58 3.94
CA LEU A 124 10.64 15.62 4.47
C LEU A 124 10.35 15.38 5.95
N ALA A 125 10.29 14.11 6.36
CA ALA A 125 10.15 13.71 7.76
C ALA A 125 10.77 12.31 7.95
N THR A 126 11.29 12.08 9.16
CA THR A 126 11.75 10.77 9.62
C THR A 126 10.86 10.33 10.76
N TRP A 127 10.38 9.10 10.68
CA TRP A 127 9.53 8.47 11.69
C TRP A 127 10.16 7.17 12.17
N ALA A 128 9.74 6.71 13.33
CA ALA A 128 10.10 5.42 13.90
C ALA A 128 8.82 4.62 14.17
N MET A 129 8.70 3.43 13.61
CA MET A 129 7.73 2.46 14.09
C MET A 129 8.36 1.77 15.31
N VAL A 130 7.81 2.06 16.48
CA VAL A 130 8.22 1.45 17.76
C VAL A 130 7.26 0.31 18.05
N LEU A 131 7.73 -0.92 17.88
CA LEU A 131 6.93 -2.14 17.94
C LEU A 131 7.39 -2.99 19.11
N THR A 132 6.49 -3.73 19.71
CA THR A 132 6.79 -4.71 20.77
C THR A 132 6.34 -6.11 20.37
N ALA A 133 7.18 -7.09 20.67
CA ALA A 133 6.90 -8.50 20.52
C ALA A 133 7.69 -9.32 21.52
N ALA A 134 7.07 -10.27 22.18
CA ALA A 134 7.74 -11.18 23.12
C ALA A 134 8.65 -10.46 24.15
N GLY A 135 8.22 -9.28 24.63
CA GLY A 135 9.00 -8.48 25.59
C GLY A 135 10.17 -7.69 24.99
N GLN A 136 10.36 -7.74 23.66
CA GLN A 136 11.40 -6.97 22.97
C GLN A 136 10.79 -5.76 22.27
N THR A 137 11.51 -4.64 22.29
CA THR A 137 11.17 -3.44 21.50
C THR A 137 11.98 -3.43 20.21
N LEU A 138 11.27 -3.28 19.09
CA LEU A 138 11.83 -3.18 17.76
C LEU A 138 11.57 -1.78 17.22
N THR A 139 12.58 -1.16 16.62
CA THR A 139 12.44 0.15 15.98
C THR A 139 12.72 0.00 14.50
N VAL A 140 11.73 0.34 13.67
CA VAL A 140 11.84 0.30 12.20
C VAL A 140 11.76 1.73 11.67
N PRO A 141 12.81 2.24 11.01
CA PRO A 141 12.80 3.57 10.44
C PRO A 141 11.84 3.66 9.26
N THR A 142 11.15 4.77 9.19
CA THR A 142 10.21 5.09 8.13
C THR A 142 10.46 6.54 7.68
N TYR A 143 10.52 6.76 6.38
CA TYR A 143 10.85 8.06 5.83
C TYR A 143 9.73 8.56 4.93
N LEU A 144 9.43 9.83 5.01
CA LEU A 144 8.60 10.52 4.03
C LEU A 144 9.53 11.33 3.12
N LEU A 145 9.59 10.95 1.86
CA LEU A 145 10.45 11.59 0.87
C LEU A 145 9.65 12.55 -0.03
N PRO A 146 10.29 13.61 -0.54
CA PRO A 146 9.71 14.42 -1.60
C PRO A 146 9.55 13.58 -2.88
N THR A 147 8.54 13.91 -3.66
CA THR A 147 8.40 13.38 -5.01
C THR A 147 9.26 14.21 -5.96
N THR A 148 10.11 13.55 -6.74
CA THR A 148 11.05 14.19 -7.68
C THR A 148 11.07 13.43 -9.01
N GLY A 149 11.58 14.06 -10.07
CA GLY A 149 11.72 13.41 -11.37
C GLY A 149 10.38 12.85 -11.89
N ALA A 150 10.37 11.59 -12.28
CA ALA A 150 9.20 10.92 -12.84
C ALA A 150 8.02 10.77 -11.85
N THR A 151 8.26 10.85 -10.54
CA THR A 151 7.19 10.75 -9.52
C THR A 151 6.51 12.09 -9.23
N ALA A 152 7.17 13.22 -9.50
CA ALA A 152 6.63 14.56 -9.21
C ALA A 152 5.25 14.83 -9.85
N PRO A 153 4.98 14.47 -11.12
CA PRO A 153 3.68 14.72 -11.71
C PRO A 153 2.58 13.76 -11.26
N VAL A 154 2.93 12.60 -10.66
CA VAL A 154 1.98 11.53 -10.34
C VAL A 154 1.83 11.27 -8.84
N GLY A 155 2.64 11.89 -8.00
CA GLY A 155 2.64 11.70 -6.54
C GLY A 155 2.84 12.99 -5.77
N ALA A 156 2.43 12.99 -4.51
CA ALA A 156 2.58 14.12 -3.58
C ALA A 156 3.58 13.85 -2.44
N GLY A 157 3.82 12.59 -2.11
CA GLY A 157 4.78 12.15 -1.09
C GLY A 157 5.03 10.67 -1.20
N LEU A 158 6.24 10.24 -0.84
CA LEU A 158 6.69 8.86 -0.91
C LEU A 158 7.06 8.35 0.49
N VAL A 159 6.26 7.46 1.05
CA VAL A 159 6.57 6.78 2.32
C VAL A 159 7.49 5.61 2.03
N VAL A 160 8.65 5.58 2.65
CA VAL A 160 9.64 4.49 2.48
C VAL A 160 9.88 3.81 3.81
N ILE A 161 9.75 2.48 3.82
CA ILE A 161 9.98 1.61 4.97
C ILE A 161 11.06 0.61 4.58
N CYS A 162 12.15 0.55 5.34
CA CYS A 162 13.20 -0.43 5.15
C CYS A 162 13.17 -1.44 6.28
N LEU A 163 13.14 -2.70 5.91
CA LEU A 163 13.10 -3.82 6.83
C LEU A 163 14.47 -4.48 6.94
N PRO A 164 14.86 -4.99 8.11
CA PRO A 164 16.09 -5.74 8.25
C PRO A 164 15.98 -7.14 7.61
N PRO A 165 17.11 -7.72 7.13
CA PRO A 165 17.08 -9.05 6.53
C PRO A 165 16.79 -10.12 7.59
N PRO A 166 15.79 -11.01 7.38
CA PRO A 166 15.41 -12.00 8.38
C PRO A 166 16.20 -13.31 8.27
N ASP A 167 16.65 -13.68 7.08
CA ASP A 167 17.13 -15.01 6.71
C ASP A 167 18.67 -15.13 6.55
N VAL A 168 19.41 -14.06 6.87
CA VAL A 168 20.86 -14.12 6.96
C VAL A 168 21.31 -14.92 8.20
N PRO A 169 22.58 -15.41 8.26
CA PRO A 169 23.07 -16.16 9.40
C PRO A 169 22.85 -15.46 10.74
N ALA A 170 22.61 -16.23 11.80
CA ALA A 170 22.49 -15.69 13.15
C ALA A 170 23.79 -14.96 13.54
N GLY A 171 23.65 -13.79 14.21
CA GLY A 171 24.80 -12.95 14.58
C GLY A 171 25.24 -11.96 13.50
N THR A 172 24.66 -12.01 12.29
CA THR A 172 24.93 -11.00 11.25
C THR A 172 24.45 -9.62 11.74
N PRO A 173 25.29 -8.59 11.74
CA PRO A 173 24.87 -7.24 12.11
C PRO A 173 23.70 -6.74 11.23
N GLY A 174 22.68 -6.15 11.87
CA GLY A 174 21.51 -5.65 11.17
C GLY A 174 20.47 -6.71 10.80
N ARG A 175 20.68 -7.98 11.20
CA ARG A 175 19.67 -9.03 11.02
C ARG A 175 18.41 -8.73 11.82
N ALA A 176 17.24 -9.08 11.25
CA ALA A 176 15.96 -8.97 11.96
C ALA A 176 15.95 -9.79 13.26
N THR A 177 15.48 -9.19 14.35
CA THR A 177 15.26 -9.89 15.63
C THR A 177 14.32 -11.08 15.38
N PHE A 178 14.65 -12.24 15.97
CA PHE A 178 13.96 -13.52 15.74
C PHE A 178 13.94 -14.01 14.28
N GLY A 179 14.69 -13.38 13.36
CA GLY A 179 14.52 -13.62 11.92
C GLY A 179 13.12 -13.22 11.45
N ALA A 180 12.61 -12.09 11.90
CA ALA A 180 11.25 -11.64 11.64
C ALA A 180 11.04 -11.25 10.18
N LYS A 181 10.29 -12.06 9.45
CA LYS A 181 9.85 -11.83 8.07
C LYS A 181 8.43 -11.28 8.08
N VAL A 182 8.27 -10.00 7.75
CA VAL A 182 6.95 -9.35 7.69
C VAL A 182 6.15 -9.86 6.50
N TYR A 183 4.89 -10.26 6.73
CA TYR A 183 3.95 -10.60 5.67
C TYR A 183 2.60 -9.89 5.78
N SER A 184 2.32 -9.23 6.90
CA SER A 184 1.14 -8.38 7.07
C SER A 184 1.47 -7.19 7.95
N ALA A 185 1.02 -6.00 7.56
CA ALA A 185 1.18 -4.79 8.36
C ALA A 185 -0.01 -3.84 8.16
N GLU A 186 -0.41 -3.16 9.22
CA GLU A 186 -1.36 -2.05 9.22
C GLU A 186 -0.72 -0.85 9.91
N LEU A 187 -0.73 0.29 9.25
CA LEU A 187 -0.07 1.51 9.68
C LEU A 187 -1.03 2.69 9.56
N ALA A 188 -1.36 3.34 10.67
CA ALA A 188 -2.10 4.59 10.64
C ALA A 188 -1.14 5.78 10.61
N ILE A 189 -1.40 6.76 9.73
CA ILE A 189 -0.63 7.99 9.58
C ILE A 189 -1.59 9.17 9.69
N ASN A 190 -1.74 9.69 10.91
CA ASN A 190 -2.65 10.78 11.22
C ASN A 190 -1.97 12.15 11.09
N GLY A 191 -2.72 13.15 10.64
CA GLY A 191 -2.25 14.54 10.56
C GLY A 191 -1.21 14.83 9.48
N VAL A 192 -0.82 13.83 8.67
CA VAL A 192 0.19 14.00 7.62
C VAL A 192 -0.46 14.14 6.25
N PHE A 193 -1.31 13.18 5.88
CA PHE A 193 -2.00 13.18 4.60
C PHE A 193 -3.41 13.75 4.75
N SER A 194 -3.66 14.91 4.14
CA SER A 194 -4.97 15.55 4.10
C SER A 194 -5.40 15.78 2.67
N ARG A 195 -6.71 16.00 2.45
CA ARG A 195 -7.29 16.16 1.11
C ARG A 195 -6.74 15.14 0.12
N VAL A 196 -6.73 13.87 0.54
CA VAL A 196 -6.24 12.78 -0.28
C VAL A 196 -6.98 12.80 -1.61
N SER A 197 -6.23 12.89 -2.70
CA SER A 197 -6.76 12.87 -4.06
C SER A 197 -7.45 11.53 -4.37
N THR A 198 -8.35 11.53 -5.34
CA THR A 198 -9.01 10.31 -5.85
C THR A 198 -8.10 9.43 -6.70
N GLY A 199 -6.83 9.82 -6.87
CA GLY A 199 -5.82 9.02 -7.57
C GLY A 199 -5.49 7.71 -6.85
N ALA A 200 -4.76 6.85 -7.53
CA ALA A 200 -4.30 5.60 -6.94
C ALA A 200 -3.01 5.80 -6.14
N TRP A 201 -2.94 5.16 -4.99
CA TRP A 201 -1.69 4.91 -4.29
C TRP A 201 -0.97 3.75 -4.96
N VAL A 202 0.35 3.78 -4.98
CA VAL A 202 1.16 2.72 -5.58
C VAL A 202 2.25 2.32 -4.60
N ALA A 203 2.30 1.03 -4.26
CA ALA A 203 3.43 0.47 -3.52
C ALA A 203 4.43 -0.16 -4.49
N THR A 204 5.70 0.04 -4.23
CA THR A 204 6.81 -0.70 -4.84
C THR A 204 7.47 -1.55 -3.77
N TRP A 205 7.61 -2.81 -4.06
CA TRP A 205 8.13 -3.84 -3.18
C TRP A 205 9.48 -4.29 -3.70
N VAL A 206 10.47 -4.25 -2.85
CA VAL A 206 11.83 -4.69 -3.16
C VAL A 206 12.15 -5.87 -2.26
N PRO A 207 12.38 -7.07 -2.81
CA PRO A 207 12.74 -8.23 -2.01
C PRO A 207 14.21 -8.22 -1.63
N TYR A 208 14.56 -9.03 -0.65
CA TYR A 208 15.94 -9.49 -0.45
C TYR A 208 16.27 -10.62 -1.41
N THR A 209 17.54 -10.74 -1.76
CA THR A 209 18.09 -12.00 -2.27
C THR A 209 18.11 -13.00 -1.10
N PRO A 210 17.44 -14.14 -1.20
CA PRO A 210 17.36 -15.11 -0.11
C PRO A 210 18.73 -15.46 0.49
N GLY A 211 18.84 -15.38 1.81
CA GLY A 211 20.06 -15.69 2.55
C GLY A 211 21.21 -14.69 2.40
N ALA A 212 21.15 -13.75 1.46
CA ALA A 212 22.25 -12.84 1.17
C ALA A 212 22.17 -11.51 1.93
N GLY A 213 20.99 -11.12 2.40
CA GLY A 213 20.78 -9.83 3.06
C GLY A 213 20.95 -8.61 2.16
N THR A 214 21.03 -8.80 0.85
CA THR A 214 21.14 -7.74 -0.16
C THR A 214 19.82 -7.59 -0.91
N ALA A 215 19.42 -6.36 -1.17
CA ALA A 215 18.21 -6.08 -1.94
C ALA A 215 18.35 -6.60 -3.39
N ASN A 216 17.32 -7.31 -3.87
CA ASN A 216 17.26 -7.84 -5.22
C ASN A 216 16.53 -6.87 -6.16
N ALA A 217 17.29 -6.09 -6.92
CA ALA A 217 16.74 -5.12 -7.86
C ALA A 217 15.93 -5.74 -9.01
N SER A 218 16.20 -6.99 -9.38
CA SER A 218 15.48 -7.68 -10.47
C SER A 218 14.13 -8.25 -10.02
N GLY A 219 13.94 -8.43 -8.70
CA GLY A 219 12.68 -8.92 -8.13
C GLY A 219 11.67 -7.83 -7.75
N VAL A 220 11.92 -6.59 -8.15
CA VAL A 220 11.05 -5.47 -7.80
C VAL A 220 9.69 -5.58 -8.48
N VAL A 221 8.62 -5.47 -7.69
CA VAL A 221 7.25 -5.43 -8.20
C VAL A 221 6.51 -4.20 -7.69
N ALA A 222 5.52 -3.77 -8.43
CA ALA A 222 4.65 -2.69 -8.02
C ALA A 222 3.20 -3.16 -7.94
N SER A 223 2.49 -2.69 -6.93
CA SER A 223 1.06 -2.95 -6.77
C SER A 223 0.31 -1.64 -6.57
N PRO A 224 -0.78 -1.41 -7.32
CA PRO A 224 -1.67 -0.29 -7.06
C PRO A 224 -2.48 -0.57 -5.80
N ALA A 225 -2.69 0.45 -4.99
CA ALA A 225 -3.69 0.37 -3.95
C ALA A 225 -5.06 0.51 -4.58
N GLY A 226 -5.84 -0.54 -4.54
CA GLY A 226 -7.28 -0.40 -4.66
C GLY A 226 -7.77 0.49 -3.51
N LEU A 227 -8.54 1.53 -3.81
CA LEU A 227 -9.26 2.22 -2.74
C LEU A 227 -10.16 1.20 -2.03
N ALA A 228 -10.23 1.27 -0.71
CA ALA A 228 -11.08 0.40 0.11
C ALA A 228 -12.54 0.40 -0.36
N ALA A 229 -13.32 -0.56 0.12
CA ALA A 229 -14.73 -0.70 -0.21
C ALA A 229 -15.47 0.65 -0.16
N GLY A 230 -16.31 0.88 -1.15
CA GLY A 230 -17.10 2.10 -1.21
C GLY A 230 -18.30 2.05 -0.26
N SER A 231 -18.78 3.22 0.10
CA SER A 231 -20.00 3.39 0.89
C SER A 231 -20.94 4.39 0.25
N VAL A 232 -22.23 4.30 0.62
CA VAL A 232 -23.24 5.27 0.25
C VAL A 232 -24.04 5.67 1.49
N SER A 233 -24.08 6.96 1.76
CA SER A 233 -24.96 7.56 2.78
C SER A 233 -26.24 8.06 2.15
N LEU A 234 -27.32 8.14 2.97
CA LEU A 234 -28.60 8.67 2.54
C LEU A 234 -29.28 9.41 3.70
N ALA A 235 -29.80 10.58 3.41
CA ALA A 235 -30.69 11.34 4.29
C ALA A 235 -31.97 11.71 3.52
N ALA A 236 -33.11 11.81 4.22
CA ALA A 236 -34.38 12.16 3.61
C ALA A 236 -35.03 13.28 4.42
N ARG A 237 -35.35 14.38 3.72
CA ARG A 237 -36.10 15.52 4.27
C ARG A 237 -37.47 15.58 3.62
N ARG A 238 -38.53 15.71 4.44
CA ARG A 238 -39.92 15.90 3.96
C ARG A 238 -40.02 17.26 3.25
N VAL A 239 -40.71 17.29 2.13
CA VAL A 239 -41.06 18.50 1.40
C VAL A 239 -42.55 18.43 1.01
N ARG A 240 -43.18 19.56 0.65
CA ARG A 240 -44.63 19.66 0.38
C ARG A 240 -45.15 18.57 -0.58
N ALA A 241 -44.36 18.19 -1.59
CA ALA A 241 -44.73 17.20 -2.61
C ALA A 241 -43.81 15.97 -2.57
N GLY A 242 -43.56 15.37 -1.39
CA GLY A 242 -42.76 14.15 -1.30
C GLY A 242 -41.56 14.20 -0.36
N ALA A 243 -40.36 13.90 -0.85
CA ALA A 243 -39.13 13.98 -0.09
C ALA A 243 -37.95 14.46 -0.98
N THR A 244 -37.05 15.25 -0.40
CA THR A 244 -35.73 15.48 -0.97
C THR A 244 -34.75 14.52 -0.30
N LEU A 245 -34.09 13.70 -1.09
CA LEU A 245 -33.08 12.75 -0.68
C LEU A 245 -31.71 13.32 -1.00
N THR A 246 -30.83 13.35 -0.04
CA THR A 246 -29.45 13.78 -0.20
C THR A 246 -28.53 12.69 0.31
N GLY A 247 -27.36 12.55 -0.28
CA GLY A 247 -26.39 11.58 0.15
C GLY A 247 -25.03 11.82 -0.46
N ALA A 248 -24.11 10.97 -0.07
CA ALA A 248 -22.75 10.96 -0.61
C ALA A 248 -22.29 9.53 -0.87
N VAL A 249 -21.49 9.37 -1.89
CA VAL A 249 -20.78 8.14 -2.21
C VAL A 249 -19.30 8.38 -1.98
N THR A 250 -18.69 7.48 -1.22
CA THR A 250 -17.25 7.50 -0.95
C THR A 250 -16.62 6.17 -1.33
N GLN A 251 -15.34 6.19 -1.66
CA GLN A 251 -14.52 4.99 -1.85
C GLN A 251 -13.17 5.26 -1.20
N GLY A 252 -12.76 4.40 -0.24
CA GLY A 252 -11.59 4.66 0.59
C GLY A 252 -11.68 5.97 1.39
N GLY A 253 -12.89 6.36 1.81
CA GLY A 253 -13.13 7.64 2.48
C GLY A 253 -13.21 8.86 1.55
N GLN A 254 -12.83 8.71 0.26
CA GLN A 254 -12.81 9.80 -0.73
C GLN A 254 -14.15 9.97 -1.42
N PRO A 255 -14.54 11.20 -1.78
CA PRO A 255 -15.68 11.44 -2.64
C PRO A 255 -15.58 10.68 -3.98
N ARG A 256 -16.61 9.94 -4.34
CA ARG A 256 -16.67 9.25 -5.64
C ARG A 256 -17.55 10.01 -6.61
N ALA A 257 -16.93 10.76 -7.53
CA ALA A 257 -17.61 11.47 -8.58
C ALA A 257 -18.15 10.52 -9.66
N GLY A 258 -19.25 10.89 -10.31
CA GLY A 258 -19.81 10.19 -11.45
C GLY A 258 -20.41 8.80 -11.15
N ALA A 259 -20.47 8.39 -9.87
CA ALA A 259 -21.05 7.11 -9.47
C ALA A 259 -22.57 7.12 -9.72
N THR A 260 -23.09 6.04 -10.28
CA THR A 260 -24.53 5.87 -10.48
C THR A 260 -25.19 5.33 -9.22
N VAL A 261 -26.07 6.14 -8.63
CA VAL A 261 -26.85 5.79 -7.44
C VAL A 261 -28.28 5.47 -7.86
N THR A 262 -28.75 4.28 -7.53
CA THR A 262 -30.14 3.87 -7.73
C THR A 262 -30.92 4.12 -6.44
N ILE A 263 -31.98 4.88 -6.52
CA ILE A 263 -32.87 5.21 -5.40
C ILE A 263 -34.05 4.27 -5.38
N PHE A 264 -34.34 3.74 -4.22
CA PHE A 264 -35.50 2.93 -3.93
C PHE A 264 -36.38 3.63 -2.88
N GLY A 265 -37.68 3.48 -2.99
CA GLY A 265 -38.62 3.99 -1.99
C GLY A 265 -39.91 3.19 -1.96
N GLY A 266 -40.59 3.23 -0.81
CA GLY A 266 -41.82 2.51 -0.59
C GLY A 266 -42.57 2.91 0.69
N PRO A 267 -43.77 2.41 0.88
CA PRO A 267 -44.56 2.70 2.07
C PRO A 267 -44.06 2.01 3.35
N ARG A 268 -43.32 0.89 3.19
CA ARG A 268 -42.75 0.07 4.27
C ARG A 268 -41.28 -0.20 4.04
N ALA A 269 -40.49 -0.38 5.10
CA ALA A 269 -39.06 -0.62 5.01
C ALA A 269 -38.67 -1.88 4.18
N GLY A 270 -39.49 -2.95 4.28
CA GLY A 270 -39.27 -4.21 3.53
C GLY A 270 -39.81 -4.21 2.11
N SER A 271 -40.50 -3.16 1.65
CA SER A 271 -41.14 -3.11 0.33
C SER A 271 -40.77 -1.84 -0.45
N VAL A 272 -39.47 -1.60 -0.61
CA VAL A 272 -38.97 -0.48 -1.43
C VAL A 272 -38.80 -0.91 -2.88
N LYS A 273 -39.34 -0.09 -3.80
CA LYS A 273 -39.24 -0.27 -5.26
C LYS A 273 -38.34 0.81 -5.85
N ARG A 274 -37.74 0.53 -6.98
CA ARG A 274 -36.88 1.49 -7.68
C ARG A 274 -37.68 2.73 -8.09
N LEU A 275 -37.19 3.90 -7.67
CA LEU A 275 -37.76 5.21 -8.04
C LEU A 275 -36.99 5.88 -9.20
N GLY A 276 -35.69 5.71 -9.25
CA GLY A 276 -34.86 6.33 -10.29
C GLY A 276 -33.36 6.16 -10.05
N ARG A 277 -32.60 6.87 -10.89
CA ARG A 277 -31.12 6.93 -10.78
C ARG A 277 -30.65 8.37 -10.77
N VAL A 278 -29.55 8.62 -10.12
CA VAL A 278 -28.85 9.91 -10.09
C VAL A 278 -27.34 9.66 -10.14
N ARG A 279 -26.58 10.59 -10.70
CA ARG A 279 -25.10 10.54 -10.63
C ARG A 279 -24.60 11.47 -9.55
N THR A 280 -23.51 11.08 -8.91
CA THR A 280 -22.80 11.92 -7.95
C THR A 280 -22.06 13.05 -8.68
N ALA A 281 -22.08 14.23 -8.06
CA ALA A 281 -21.26 15.37 -8.47
C ALA A 281 -19.76 15.13 -8.19
N THR A 282 -18.90 16.08 -8.54
CA THR A 282 -17.44 16.01 -8.33
C THR A 282 -17.05 15.80 -6.85
N ASN A 283 -17.86 16.33 -5.92
CA ASN A 283 -17.70 16.15 -4.49
C ASN A 283 -18.35 14.86 -3.93
N GLY A 284 -18.72 13.92 -4.79
CA GLY A 284 -19.33 12.65 -4.41
C GLY A 284 -20.76 12.75 -3.91
N ARG A 285 -21.37 13.93 -3.85
CA ARG A 285 -22.73 14.14 -3.36
C ARG A 285 -23.76 13.95 -4.47
N PHE A 286 -24.98 13.58 -4.03
CA PHE A 286 -26.15 13.52 -4.92
C PHE A 286 -27.37 14.06 -4.23
N THR A 287 -28.35 14.50 -5.04
CA THR A 287 -29.67 14.93 -4.60
C THR A 287 -30.71 14.31 -5.52
N PHE A 288 -31.78 13.78 -4.96
CA PHE A 288 -32.89 13.18 -5.68
C PHE A 288 -34.22 13.61 -5.08
N ARG A 289 -35.19 13.96 -5.91
CA ARG A 289 -36.55 14.30 -5.47
C ARG A 289 -37.47 13.10 -5.65
N ALA A 290 -37.95 12.54 -4.56
CA ALA A 290 -38.93 11.45 -4.53
C ALA A 290 -40.35 12.02 -4.33
N ARG A 291 -41.25 11.75 -5.25
CA ARG A 291 -42.67 12.17 -5.14
C ARG A 291 -43.46 11.28 -4.19
N THR A 292 -43.09 10.00 -4.10
CA THR A 292 -43.76 8.98 -3.30
C THR A 292 -42.78 8.25 -2.39
N GLY A 293 -43.29 7.58 -1.38
CA GLY A 293 -42.49 6.77 -0.45
C GLY A 293 -42.37 7.38 0.94
N THR A 294 -42.27 6.50 1.93
CA THR A 294 -42.02 6.83 3.33
C THR A 294 -40.63 6.35 3.75
N PHE A 295 -40.19 5.23 3.20
CA PHE A 295 -38.89 4.61 3.45
C PHE A 295 -38.06 4.63 2.19
N PHE A 296 -36.75 4.89 2.32
CA PHE A 296 -35.84 5.05 1.18
C PHE A 296 -34.53 4.30 1.45
N ARG A 297 -33.93 3.83 0.34
CA ARG A 297 -32.59 3.21 0.28
C ARG A 297 -31.88 3.68 -0.98
N ALA A 298 -30.59 3.86 -0.90
CA ALA A 298 -29.72 4.12 -2.04
C ALA A 298 -28.76 2.95 -2.25
N ASP A 299 -28.70 2.45 -3.45
CA ASP A 299 -27.74 1.42 -3.88
C ASP A 299 -26.82 2.06 -4.91
N VAL A 300 -25.54 1.87 -4.77
CA VAL A 300 -24.51 2.35 -5.70
C VAL A 300 -23.78 1.18 -6.32
N VAL A 301 -23.55 1.26 -7.61
CA VAL A 301 -22.59 0.44 -8.34
C VAL A 301 -21.66 1.41 -9.05
N ALA A 302 -20.41 1.42 -8.68
CA ALA A 302 -19.36 2.17 -9.34
C ALA A 302 -18.49 1.19 -10.12
N ALA A 303 -18.34 1.42 -11.42
CA ALA A 303 -17.44 0.64 -12.24
C ALA A 303 -15.99 0.91 -11.84
N GLY A 304 -15.15 -0.10 -11.92
CA GLY A 304 -13.71 0.06 -11.94
C GLY A 304 -13.27 0.82 -13.18
N GLY A 305 -12.08 1.35 -13.17
CA GLY A 305 -11.52 2.07 -14.31
C GLY A 305 -10.00 2.11 -14.27
N ALA A 306 -9.38 2.41 -15.40
CA ALA A 306 -7.96 2.71 -15.45
C ALA A 306 -7.71 4.07 -14.78
N ALA A 307 -6.71 4.15 -13.93
CA ALA A 307 -6.12 5.41 -13.50
C ALA A 307 -4.91 5.73 -14.44
N PRO A 308 -4.44 6.97 -14.45
CA PRO A 308 -3.22 7.32 -15.21
C PRO A 308 -2.05 6.40 -14.83
N ALA A 309 -1.25 6.04 -15.83
CA ALA A 309 -0.03 5.25 -15.60
C ALA A 309 0.86 5.94 -14.56
N VAL A 310 1.34 5.18 -13.58
CA VAL A 310 2.27 5.65 -12.57
C VAL A 310 3.60 4.96 -12.81
N CYS A 311 4.61 5.73 -13.19
CA CYS A 311 5.97 5.25 -13.33
C CYS A 311 6.72 5.58 -12.04
N THR A 312 6.94 4.58 -11.19
CA THR A 312 7.69 4.76 -9.95
C THR A 312 9.13 4.38 -10.17
N GLN A 313 9.94 5.32 -10.64
CA GLN A 313 11.39 5.20 -10.46
C GLN A 313 11.72 5.63 -9.03
N ILE A 314 12.02 4.68 -8.18
CA ILE A 314 12.58 4.98 -6.87
C ILE A 314 14.08 5.18 -7.08
N GLN A 315 14.45 6.40 -7.46
CA GLN A 315 15.84 6.81 -7.47
C GLN A 315 16.29 7.09 -6.01
N PRO A 316 17.54 6.84 -5.65
CA PRO A 316 18.64 6.46 -6.54
C PRO A 316 19.11 5.00 -6.45
N ILE A 317 18.39 4.09 -5.81
CA ILE A 317 19.03 2.92 -5.22
C ILE A 317 18.67 1.62 -5.89
N ILE A 318 17.56 1.50 -6.60
CA ILE A 318 17.15 0.22 -7.19
C ILE A 318 16.51 0.47 -8.54
N GLY A 319 16.92 -0.35 -9.52
CA GLY A 319 16.54 -0.25 -10.93
C GLY A 319 15.08 0.15 -11.19
N GLY A 320 14.88 0.85 -12.30
CA GLY A 320 13.58 1.43 -12.63
C GLY A 320 12.46 0.40 -12.58
N VAL A 321 11.44 0.70 -11.80
CA VAL A 321 10.19 -0.07 -11.83
C VAL A 321 9.44 0.34 -13.09
N PRO A 322 8.96 -0.62 -13.89
CA PRO A 322 8.15 -0.28 -15.05
C PRO A 322 6.89 0.48 -14.61
N CYS A 323 6.39 1.32 -15.52
CA CYS A 323 5.14 2.03 -15.28
C CYS A 323 4.01 1.03 -14.98
N VAL A 324 3.29 1.23 -13.90
CA VAL A 324 2.08 0.48 -13.60
C VAL A 324 0.86 1.28 -14.04
N ASN A 325 -0.09 0.61 -14.68
CA ASN A 325 -1.41 1.17 -14.97
C ASN A 325 -2.34 0.77 -13.81
N PRO A 326 -2.50 1.61 -12.76
CA PRO A 326 -3.33 1.24 -11.65
C PRO A 326 -4.79 1.19 -12.09
N THR A 327 -5.50 0.18 -11.62
CA THR A 327 -6.95 0.08 -11.77
C THR A 327 -7.62 0.53 -10.49
N VAL A 328 -8.57 1.44 -10.59
CA VAL A 328 -9.49 1.74 -9.49
C VAL A 328 -10.52 0.63 -9.47
N ASN A 329 -10.55 -0.17 -8.40
CA ASN A 329 -11.53 -1.24 -8.29
C ASN A 329 -12.96 -0.69 -8.27
N GLY A 330 -13.86 -1.36 -9.00
CA GLY A 330 -15.28 -1.12 -8.87
C GLY A 330 -15.80 -1.59 -7.51
N PHE A 331 -16.90 -1.03 -7.06
CA PHE A 331 -17.55 -1.47 -5.83
C PHE A 331 -19.07 -1.38 -5.94
N ALA A 332 -19.75 -2.14 -5.09
CA ALA A 332 -21.18 -2.04 -4.86
C ALA A 332 -21.44 -1.80 -3.36
N ALA A 333 -22.31 -0.85 -3.05
CA ALA A 333 -22.69 -0.56 -1.67
C ALA A 333 -24.18 -0.22 -1.58
N LYS A 334 -24.77 -0.47 -0.40
CA LYS A 334 -26.18 -0.15 -0.10
C LYS A 334 -26.24 0.69 1.17
N SER A 335 -27.04 1.75 1.16
CA SER A 335 -27.34 2.48 2.38
C SER A 335 -28.27 1.69 3.31
N ARG A 336 -28.32 2.10 4.56
CA ARG A 336 -29.43 1.68 5.44
C ARG A 336 -30.75 2.19 4.86
N VAL A 337 -31.86 1.47 5.15
CA VAL A 337 -33.20 1.97 4.86
C VAL A 337 -33.50 3.06 5.89
N ILE A 338 -33.87 4.24 5.40
CA ILE A 338 -34.20 5.39 6.24
C ILE A 338 -35.67 5.79 6.04
N ARG A 339 -36.27 6.34 7.09
CA ARG A 339 -37.62 6.94 7.03
C ARG A 339 -37.50 8.44 6.79
N LYS A 340 -38.38 8.99 5.95
CA LYS A 340 -38.45 10.46 5.78
C LYS A 340 -38.87 11.11 7.12
N ARG A 341 -38.16 12.10 7.55
CA ARG A 341 -38.43 12.95 8.68
C ARG A 341 -39.07 14.26 8.24
#